data_0f28382b4b3b04ea4f5014f4b8339698
#
_entry.id   0f28382b4b3b04ea4f5014f4b8339698
#
_cell.length_a   1.000
_cell.length_b   1.000
_cell.length_c   1.000
_cell.angle_alpha   90.00
_cell.angle_beta   90.00
_cell.angle_gamma   90.00
#
_symmetry.space_group_name_H-M   'P 1'
#
loop_
_entity.id
_entity.type
_entity.pdbx_description
1 polymer ?
#
loop_
_entity_poly.entity_id
_entity_poly.type
_entity_poly.pdbx_seq_one_letter_code
_entity_poly.pdbx_strand_id
1 'polypeptide(L)'
;MNRYFKFAAATAVLSLTLVGCMVAGRDADVADWPGMVSIQTVSGRQVFHECGGTLIAPDWVLTAAHCAENMQVDASGRAAQYVRGEDGRWSRSGSVAVAIGLGDLRTIPPGSVFSVRRVVVHPGYRAGAPERGNDLALLQLSSRSAGAVMPLDGLAGAPVDLYEPYADVLAAGFGHKGEGAQGEGGVTRTGRQVAAGSLILQEGNVPPLQPPVCAQLIQDGLVAANLASAFAGVTVDEATQICAGIGGSDSCQGDSGGPLVLRRADGPVQVGVVSWGLGCARAENPGVYARVSAYAGWIASVTGLDVAQAPEPEPAPEVPEDAVESAPAAEPEAPAEGEAAAPEQPD
;
A
#
# COMPACT_ATOMS: atom_id res chain seq x y z
N MET A 1 57.16 -10.82 -46.87
CA MET A 1 56.65 -9.56 -46.19
C MET A 1 55.15 -9.59 -46.21
N ASN A 2 54.52 -10.12 -45.16
CA ASN A 2 53.07 -10.12 -45.00
C ASN A 2 52.71 -9.47 -43.62
N ARG A 3 52.14 -8.28 -43.70
CA ARG A 3 51.66 -7.55 -42.54
C ARG A 3 50.18 -7.94 -42.28
N TYR A 4 49.92 -8.68 -41.21
CA TYR A 4 48.57 -8.93 -40.72
C TYR A 4 48.13 -7.73 -39.86
N PHE A 5 47.14 -6.99 -40.34
CA PHE A 5 46.39 -5.99 -39.55
C PHE A 5 45.40 -6.75 -38.67
N LYS A 6 45.60 -6.71 -37.34
CA LYS A 6 44.63 -7.14 -36.36
C LYS A 6 43.66 -5.97 -36.10
N PHE A 7 42.42 -6.11 -36.56
CA PHE A 7 41.32 -5.26 -36.10
C PHE A 7 40.89 -5.72 -34.70
N ALA A 8 41.15 -4.91 -33.70
CA ALA A 8 40.56 -5.07 -32.38
C ALA A 8 39.16 -4.44 -32.43
N ALA A 9 38.12 -5.27 -32.43
CA ALA A 9 36.74 -4.81 -32.20
C ALA A 9 36.60 -4.49 -30.72
N ALA A 10 36.54 -3.21 -30.40
CA ALA A 10 36.16 -2.74 -29.07
C ALA A 10 34.63 -2.88 -28.94
N THR A 11 34.16 -3.90 -28.25
CA THR A 11 32.78 -4.05 -27.84
C THR A 11 32.55 -3.07 -26.68
N ALA A 12 31.95 -1.93 -26.98
CA ALA A 12 31.42 -1.02 -25.95
C ALA A 12 30.24 -1.72 -25.28
N VAL A 13 30.46 -2.27 -24.10
CA VAL A 13 29.39 -2.69 -23.20
C VAL A 13 28.74 -1.42 -22.68
N LEU A 14 27.59 -1.05 -23.27
CA LEU A 14 26.72 0.02 -22.75
C LEU A 14 26.11 -0.52 -21.47
N SER A 15 26.75 -0.22 -20.33
CA SER A 15 26.14 -0.47 -19.02
C SER A 15 24.95 0.47 -18.88
N LEU A 16 23.73 -0.03 -19.16
CA LEU A 16 22.53 0.60 -18.69
C LEU A 16 22.56 0.50 -17.16
N THR A 17 22.94 1.57 -16.50
CA THR A 17 22.65 1.76 -15.09
C THR A 17 21.15 1.98 -14.99
N LEU A 18 20.41 0.92 -14.68
CA LEU A 18 19.04 1.02 -14.17
C LEU A 18 19.13 1.74 -12.81
N VAL A 19 18.89 3.05 -12.84
CA VAL A 19 18.66 3.84 -11.63
C VAL A 19 17.23 3.52 -11.21
N GLY A 20 17.06 2.51 -10.39
CA GLY A 20 15.77 2.12 -9.82
C GLY A 20 15.48 2.93 -8.55
N CYS A 21 14.30 3.46 -8.49
CA CYS A 21 13.76 4.26 -7.37
C CYS A 21 12.35 3.73 -7.03
N MET A 22 11.96 3.64 -5.77
CA MET A 22 11.19 2.51 -5.25
C MET A 22 11.87 1.27 -5.78
N VAL A 23 11.94 0.16 -5.21
CA VAL A 23 12.77 -0.86 -5.88
C VAL A 23 12.30 -0.96 -7.33
N ALA A 24 13.19 -0.62 -8.31
CA ALA A 24 12.91 -0.53 -9.74
C ALA A 24 11.75 0.41 -10.17
N GLY A 25 11.44 1.43 -9.37
CA GLY A 25 10.51 2.52 -9.74
C GLY A 25 11.18 3.61 -10.58
N ARG A 26 10.50 4.73 -10.74
CA ARG A 26 10.96 5.94 -11.43
C ARG A 26 10.58 7.19 -10.65
N ASP A 27 11.23 8.33 -10.96
CA ASP A 27 10.80 9.61 -10.45
C ASP A 27 9.35 9.87 -10.89
N ALA A 28 8.50 10.23 -9.91
CA ALA A 28 7.09 10.51 -10.13
C ALA A 28 6.85 12.00 -10.37
N ASP A 29 5.92 12.32 -11.27
CA ASP A 29 5.34 13.65 -11.31
C ASP A 29 4.29 13.77 -10.19
N VAL A 30 4.50 14.68 -9.23
CA VAL A 30 3.56 14.88 -8.12
C VAL A 30 2.16 15.30 -8.59
N ALA A 31 2.03 15.85 -9.79
CA ALA A 31 0.73 16.20 -10.38
C ALA A 31 -0.15 14.96 -10.64
N ASP A 32 0.47 13.78 -10.86
CA ASP A 32 -0.23 12.51 -11.04
C ASP A 32 -0.66 11.87 -9.71
N TRP A 33 -0.23 12.46 -8.59
CA TRP A 33 -0.46 11.94 -7.24
C TRP A 33 -1.20 12.96 -6.35
N PRO A 34 -2.48 13.22 -6.63
CA PRO A 34 -3.26 14.15 -5.81
C PRO A 34 -3.25 13.68 -4.35
N GLY A 35 -3.06 14.63 -3.45
CA GLY A 35 -3.05 14.34 -2.01
C GLY A 35 -1.83 13.58 -1.49
N MET A 36 -0.75 13.41 -2.25
CA MET A 36 0.47 12.77 -1.74
C MET A 36 1.01 13.49 -0.51
N VAL A 37 1.32 12.74 0.53
CA VAL A 37 1.77 13.24 1.83
C VAL A 37 3.12 12.63 2.23
N SER A 38 4.00 13.46 2.79
CA SER A 38 5.15 13.05 3.58
C SER A 38 4.87 13.37 5.06
N ILE A 39 4.81 12.35 5.90
CA ILE A 39 4.73 12.48 7.36
C ILE A 39 6.16 12.58 7.90
N GLN A 40 6.42 13.63 8.66
CA GLN A 40 7.77 14.02 9.05
C GLN A 40 7.90 14.20 10.55
N THR A 41 9.02 13.76 11.10
CA THR A 41 9.49 14.15 12.43
C THR A 41 10.44 15.33 12.32
N VAL A 42 10.14 16.40 13.04
CA VAL A 42 10.92 17.64 13.04
C VAL A 42 11.60 17.84 14.39
N SER A 43 12.92 17.81 14.41
CA SER A 43 13.76 18.04 15.59
C SER A 43 14.77 19.17 15.32
N GLY A 44 14.51 20.34 15.88
CA GLY A 44 15.31 21.55 15.62
C GLY A 44 15.33 21.90 14.13
N ARG A 45 16.51 21.83 13.50
CA ARG A 45 16.68 22.08 12.06
C ARG A 45 16.61 20.81 11.20
N GLN A 46 16.51 19.66 11.82
CA GLN A 46 16.43 18.36 11.14
C GLN A 46 14.98 17.98 10.87
N VAL A 47 14.71 17.43 9.69
CA VAL A 47 13.43 16.93 9.23
C VAL A 47 13.68 15.52 8.71
N PHE A 48 12.99 14.57 9.28
CA PHE A 48 13.06 13.17 8.88
C PHE A 48 11.72 12.77 8.26
N HIS A 49 11.74 12.27 7.04
CA HIS A 49 10.60 11.59 6.46
C HIS A 49 10.49 10.20 7.11
N GLU A 50 9.36 9.94 7.73
CA GLU A 50 9.13 8.67 8.44
C GLU A 50 8.19 7.75 7.66
N CYS A 51 7.10 8.31 7.12
CA CYS A 51 6.02 7.60 6.48
C CYS A 51 5.38 8.42 5.36
N GLY A 52 4.75 7.72 4.45
CA GLY A 52 3.79 8.28 3.50
C GLY A 52 2.41 8.49 4.11
N GLY A 53 1.52 9.04 3.32
CA GLY A 53 0.11 9.23 3.63
C GLY A 53 -0.63 9.86 2.48
N THR A 54 -1.92 10.08 2.65
CA THR A 54 -2.78 10.65 1.60
C THR A 54 -3.76 11.66 2.19
N LEU A 55 -3.82 12.85 1.63
CA LEU A 55 -4.87 13.84 1.93
C LEU A 55 -6.18 13.34 1.33
N ILE A 56 -7.13 12.99 2.16
CA ILE A 56 -8.44 12.41 1.78
C ILE A 56 -9.60 13.39 1.95
N ALA A 57 -9.38 14.44 2.73
CA ALA A 57 -10.24 15.60 2.89
C ALA A 57 -9.36 16.82 3.21
N PRO A 58 -9.87 18.06 3.10
CA PRO A 58 -9.02 19.25 3.32
C PRO A 58 -8.27 19.30 4.65
N ASP A 59 -8.73 18.59 5.68
CA ASP A 59 -8.08 18.52 6.98
C ASP A 59 -7.88 17.08 7.51
N TRP A 60 -7.98 16.06 6.65
CA TRP A 60 -7.75 14.69 7.03
C TRP A 60 -6.73 13.98 6.13
N VAL A 61 -5.80 13.28 6.76
CA VAL A 61 -4.80 12.43 6.12
C VAL A 61 -5.01 10.98 6.55
N LEU A 62 -5.05 10.07 5.59
CA LEU A 62 -5.01 8.62 5.79
C LEU A 62 -3.56 8.15 5.75
N THR A 63 -3.18 7.27 6.68
CA THR A 63 -1.86 6.62 6.76
C THR A 63 -1.98 5.27 7.45
N ALA A 64 -0.85 4.58 7.66
CA ALA A 64 -0.81 3.33 8.42
C ALA A 64 -0.85 3.59 9.94
N ALA A 65 -1.40 2.65 10.70
CA ALA A 65 -1.46 2.73 12.17
C ALA A 65 -0.06 2.66 12.80
N HIS A 66 0.83 1.79 12.28
CA HIS A 66 2.20 1.67 12.79
C HIS A 66 3.01 2.97 12.60
N CYS A 67 2.64 3.83 11.65
CA CYS A 67 3.21 5.17 11.51
C CYS A 67 2.77 6.13 12.62
N ALA A 68 1.57 5.93 13.16
CA ALA A 68 0.91 6.85 14.09
C ALA A 68 0.85 6.36 15.55
N GLU A 69 1.13 5.08 15.80
CA GLU A 69 0.95 4.44 17.12
C GLU A 69 1.75 5.11 18.27
N ASN A 70 2.86 5.74 17.92
CA ASN A 70 3.75 6.44 18.86
C ASN A 70 3.60 7.96 18.80
N MET A 71 2.57 8.47 18.13
CA MET A 71 2.24 9.88 18.09
C MET A 71 1.31 10.24 19.24
N GLN A 72 1.59 11.33 19.94
CA GLN A 72 0.74 11.87 21.01
C GLN A 72 0.53 13.37 20.80
N VAL A 73 -0.69 13.83 21.05
CA VAL A 73 -1.02 15.27 21.04
C VAL A 73 -0.61 15.86 22.38
N ASP A 74 0.32 16.82 22.35
CA ASP A 74 0.84 17.49 23.53
C ASP A 74 -0.11 18.58 24.06
N ALA A 75 0.27 19.22 25.17
CA ALA A 75 -0.54 20.27 25.79
C ALA A 75 -0.70 21.54 24.91
N SER A 76 0.10 21.68 23.85
CA SER A 76 -0.08 22.74 22.85
C SER A 76 -1.11 22.40 21.78
N GLY A 77 -1.73 21.22 21.84
CA GLY A 77 -2.68 20.72 20.86
C GLY A 77 -2.02 20.26 19.54
N ARG A 78 -0.73 19.90 19.57
CA ARG A 78 0.03 19.44 18.39
C ARG A 78 0.58 18.04 18.62
N ALA A 79 0.54 17.21 17.58
CA ALA A 79 1.14 15.90 17.64
C ALA A 79 2.66 15.97 17.68
N ALA A 80 3.24 15.11 18.50
CA ALA A 80 4.66 14.87 18.59
C ALA A 80 4.92 13.37 18.49
N GLN A 81 6.06 13.00 17.95
CA GLN A 81 6.54 11.64 17.88
C GLN A 81 7.30 11.31 19.16
N TYR A 82 7.05 10.11 19.68
CA TYR A 82 7.74 9.56 20.84
C TYR A 82 8.47 8.27 20.47
N VAL A 83 9.57 8.02 21.16
CA VAL A 83 10.34 6.78 21.05
C VAL A 83 10.50 6.17 22.44
N ARG A 84 10.48 4.86 22.50
CA ARG A 84 10.73 4.13 23.74
C ARG A 84 12.22 3.79 23.83
N GLY A 85 12.90 4.30 24.84
CA GLY A 85 14.30 3.98 25.12
C GLY A 85 14.49 2.55 25.61
N GLU A 86 15.74 2.09 25.64
CA GLU A 86 16.11 0.77 26.18
C GLU A 86 15.73 0.62 27.66
N ASP A 87 15.69 1.73 28.39
CA ASP A 87 15.22 1.81 29.78
C ASP A 87 13.68 1.70 29.93
N GLY A 88 12.97 1.51 28.81
CA GLY A 88 11.52 1.43 28.74
C GLY A 88 10.79 2.77 28.87
N ARG A 89 11.49 3.89 28.98
CA ARG A 89 10.89 5.22 29.10
C ARG A 89 10.59 5.81 27.72
N TRP A 90 9.49 6.54 27.67
CA TRP A 90 9.13 7.30 26.49
C TRP A 90 9.81 8.67 26.50
N SER A 91 10.41 9.03 25.39
CA SER A 91 10.99 10.37 25.15
C SER A 91 10.48 10.94 23.84
N ARG A 92 10.29 12.28 23.83
CA ARG A 92 9.88 13.00 22.63
C ARG A 92 11.04 13.09 21.63
N SER A 93 10.87 12.57 20.42
CA SER A 93 11.88 12.65 19.36
C SER A 93 11.74 13.92 18.51
N GLY A 94 10.51 14.41 18.33
CA GLY A 94 10.27 15.64 17.56
C GLY A 94 8.79 16.01 17.46
N SER A 95 8.49 17.08 16.75
CA SER A 95 7.14 17.45 16.38
C SER A 95 6.75 16.74 15.09
N VAL A 96 5.50 16.29 14.98
CA VAL A 96 4.95 15.73 13.75
C VAL A 96 4.57 16.88 12.81
N ALA A 97 5.04 16.80 11.57
CA ALA A 97 4.65 17.68 10.47
C ALA A 97 4.15 16.83 9.30
N VAL A 98 3.17 17.36 8.59
CA VAL A 98 2.59 16.75 7.39
C VAL A 98 2.87 17.68 6.22
N ALA A 99 3.66 17.22 5.26
CA ALA A 99 3.98 17.97 4.04
C ALA A 99 3.17 17.36 2.87
N ILE A 100 2.44 18.21 2.15
CA ILE A 100 1.44 17.79 1.14
C ILE A 100 1.85 18.29 -0.24
N GLY A 101 1.73 17.42 -1.25
CA GLY A 101 1.93 17.77 -2.65
C GLY A 101 3.38 18.10 -3.00
N LEU A 102 4.35 17.45 -2.36
CA LEU A 102 5.77 17.64 -2.66
C LEU A 102 6.26 16.55 -3.63
N GLY A 103 6.93 16.97 -4.70
CA GLY A 103 7.72 16.08 -5.57
C GLY A 103 9.19 16.00 -5.14
N ASP A 104 9.67 16.99 -4.37
CA ASP A 104 11.03 17.08 -3.82
C ASP A 104 10.95 17.61 -2.40
N LEU A 105 11.39 16.82 -1.42
CA LEU A 105 11.37 17.16 0.00
C LEU A 105 12.29 18.34 0.38
N ARG A 106 13.20 18.75 -0.52
CA ARG A 106 14.02 19.96 -0.36
C ARG A 106 13.29 21.24 -0.77
N THR A 107 12.23 21.09 -1.59
CA THR A 107 11.44 22.20 -2.12
C THR A 107 10.09 22.25 -1.43
N ILE A 108 9.95 23.15 -0.46
CA ILE A 108 8.74 23.29 0.36
C ILE A 108 8.02 24.58 -0.02
N PRO A 109 6.93 24.53 -0.81
CA PRO A 109 6.10 25.69 -1.10
C PRO A 109 5.47 26.26 0.18
N PRO A 110 5.22 27.57 0.25
CA PRO A 110 4.45 28.15 1.35
C PRO A 110 3.07 27.50 1.46
N GLY A 111 2.67 27.14 2.70
CA GLY A 111 1.36 26.56 2.96
C GLY A 111 1.23 25.05 2.67
N SER A 112 2.35 24.36 2.33
CA SER A 112 2.34 22.91 2.10
C SER A 112 2.62 22.06 3.34
N VAL A 113 2.99 22.67 4.47
CA VAL A 113 3.32 21.95 5.72
C VAL A 113 2.34 22.29 6.83
N PHE A 114 1.80 21.26 7.44
CA PHE A 114 0.73 21.34 8.45
C PHE A 114 1.15 20.63 9.74
N SER A 115 0.64 21.13 10.88
CA SER A 115 0.68 20.42 12.15
C SER A 115 -0.53 19.48 12.25
N VAL A 116 -0.41 18.44 13.06
CA VAL A 116 -1.48 17.50 13.37
C VAL A 116 -2.05 17.83 14.75
N ARG A 117 -3.39 17.95 14.85
CA ARG A 117 -4.12 18.25 16.10
C ARG A 117 -4.85 17.04 16.69
N ARG A 118 -5.05 15.98 15.90
CA ARG A 118 -5.71 14.75 16.34
C ARG A 118 -5.11 13.56 15.60
N VAL A 119 -4.89 12.48 16.33
CA VAL A 119 -4.42 11.20 15.82
C VAL A 119 -5.48 10.16 16.18
N VAL A 120 -5.94 9.39 15.20
CA VAL A 120 -6.96 8.34 15.40
C VAL A 120 -6.42 7.06 14.77
N VAL A 121 -5.91 6.16 15.59
CA VAL A 121 -5.50 4.81 15.18
C VAL A 121 -6.75 3.94 15.11
N HIS A 122 -6.84 3.05 14.12
CA HIS A 122 -7.96 2.11 14.01
C HIS A 122 -8.08 1.26 15.28
N PRO A 123 -9.29 1.15 15.88
CA PRO A 123 -9.45 0.51 17.21
C PRO A 123 -9.10 -0.99 17.20
N GLY A 124 -9.15 -1.65 16.06
CA GLY A 124 -8.75 -3.05 15.90
C GLY A 124 -7.26 -3.25 15.64
N TYR A 125 -6.47 -2.19 15.50
CA TYR A 125 -5.02 -2.30 15.30
C TYR A 125 -4.33 -2.81 16.56
N ARG A 126 -3.39 -3.74 16.39
CA ARG A 126 -2.53 -4.24 17.46
C ARG A 126 -1.18 -3.54 17.39
N ALA A 127 -0.84 -2.73 18.39
CA ALA A 127 0.41 -1.97 18.41
C ALA A 127 1.64 -2.86 18.17
N GLY A 128 2.51 -2.45 17.24
CA GLY A 128 3.71 -3.16 16.84
C GLY A 128 3.47 -4.45 16.03
N ALA A 129 2.25 -4.68 15.52
CA ALA A 129 1.92 -5.89 14.78
C ALA A 129 1.05 -5.59 13.52
N PRO A 130 1.58 -4.84 12.55
CA PRO A 130 0.86 -4.49 11.32
C PRO A 130 0.43 -5.73 10.51
N GLU A 131 1.18 -6.82 10.61
CA GLU A 131 0.90 -8.09 9.96
C GLU A 131 -0.41 -8.75 10.42
N ARG A 132 -0.99 -8.27 11.53
CA ARG A 132 -2.28 -8.75 12.05
C ARG A 132 -3.48 -7.94 11.55
N GLY A 133 -3.26 -7.03 10.59
CA GLY A 133 -4.29 -6.22 9.97
C GLY A 133 -4.71 -5.00 10.76
N ASN A 134 -5.73 -4.31 10.26
CA ASN A 134 -6.26 -3.04 10.78
C ASN A 134 -5.20 -1.92 10.86
N ASP A 135 -4.18 -1.98 10.03
CA ASP A 135 -3.05 -1.07 10.04
C ASP A 135 -3.39 0.25 9.32
N LEU A 136 -4.34 1.00 9.88
CA LEU A 136 -4.74 2.31 9.40
C LEU A 136 -4.84 3.33 10.54
N ALA A 137 -4.51 4.58 10.20
CA ALA A 137 -4.71 5.73 11.07
C ALA A 137 -5.15 6.96 10.28
N LEU A 138 -5.84 7.86 10.96
CA LEU A 138 -6.29 9.15 10.45
C LEU A 138 -5.64 10.27 11.26
N LEU A 139 -5.04 11.22 10.55
CA LEU A 139 -4.43 12.40 11.14
C LEU A 139 -5.26 13.63 10.78
N GLN A 140 -5.75 14.36 11.80
CA GLN A 140 -6.45 15.60 11.55
C GLN A 140 -5.48 16.78 11.60
N LEU A 141 -5.43 17.54 10.52
CA LEU A 141 -4.58 18.72 10.40
C LEU A 141 -5.09 19.87 11.28
N SER A 142 -4.20 20.73 11.75
CA SER A 142 -4.55 21.91 12.54
C SER A 142 -5.24 23.00 11.71
N SER A 143 -5.12 22.95 10.39
CA SER A 143 -5.80 23.84 9.44
C SER A 143 -6.10 23.09 8.15
N ARG A 144 -7.05 23.62 7.37
CA ARG A 144 -7.42 23.03 6.08
C ARG A 144 -6.31 23.27 5.04
N SER A 145 -6.02 22.24 4.27
CA SER A 145 -5.17 22.30 3.08
C SER A 145 -6.01 22.70 1.86
N ALA A 146 -5.41 23.46 0.95
CA ALA A 146 -5.95 23.71 -0.39
C ALA A 146 -5.44 22.68 -1.42
N GLY A 147 -4.66 21.68 -0.99
CA GLY A 147 -4.15 20.61 -1.86
C GLY A 147 -5.28 19.74 -2.41
N ALA A 148 -5.03 19.14 -3.56
CA ALA A 148 -5.93 18.14 -4.13
C ALA A 148 -6.07 16.96 -3.19
N VAL A 149 -7.27 16.38 -3.12
CA VAL A 149 -7.55 15.18 -2.32
C VAL A 149 -7.55 13.95 -3.23
N MET A 150 -7.14 12.81 -2.69
CA MET A 150 -7.19 11.52 -3.37
C MET A 150 -8.55 10.87 -3.14
N PRO A 151 -9.29 10.49 -4.16
CA PRO A 151 -10.46 9.65 -4.03
C PRO A 151 -10.12 8.29 -3.44
N LEU A 152 -10.99 7.76 -2.58
CA LEU A 152 -10.80 6.46 -1.92
C LEU A 152 -11.81 5.43 -2.45
N ASP A 153 -11.34 4.21 -2.67
CA ASP A 153 -12.21 3.07 -2.93
C ASP A 153 -13.21 2.87 -1.76
N GLY A 154 -14.50 2.70 -2.10
CA GLY A 154 -15.58 2.63 -1.13
C GLY A 154 -16.12 3.99 -0.65
N LEU A 155 -15.44 5.12 -0.92
CA LEU A 155 -15.93 6.48 -0.65
C LEU A 155 -16.16 7.29 -1.94
N ALA A 156 -15.45 6.98 -3.01
CA ALA A 156 -15.41 7.78 -4.25
C ALA A 156 -16.26 7.20 -5.40
N GLY A 157 -17.16 6.28 -5.15
CA GLY A 157 -17.99 5.67 -6.21
C GLY A 157 -17.96 4.14 -6.23
N ALA A 158 -18.22 3.55 -7.41
CA ALA A 158 -18.34 2.12 -7.58
C ALA A 158 -17.10 1.33 -7.09
N PRO A 159 -17.30 0.11 -6.58
CA PRO A 159 -16.21 -0.78 -6.20
C PRO A 159 -15.21 -0.95 -7.35
N VAL A 160 -13.93 -1.05 -6.99
CA VAL A 160 -12.85 -1.25 -7.93
C VAL A 160 -12.53 -2.74 -8.04
N ASP A 161 -12.50 -3.28 -9.26
CA ASP A 161 -11.95 -4.60 -9.51
C ASP A 161 -10.43 -4.50 -9.66
N LEU A 162 -9.72 -4.93 -8.61
CA LEU A 162 -8.25 -4.91 -8.58
C LEU A 162 -7.62 -6.08 -9.33
N TYR A 163 -8.38 -7.11 -9.61
CA TYR A 163 -7.88 -8.37 -10.20
C TYR A 163 -8.17 -8.46 -11.69
N GLU A 164 -8.66 -7.40 -12.27
CA GLU A 164 -8.80 -7.29 -13.72
C GLU A 164 -7.42 -7.40 -14.39
N PRO A 165 -7.28 -8.17 -15.49
CA PRO A 165 -5.97 -8.48 -16.10
C PRO A 165 -5.15 -7.28 -16.56
N TYR A 166 -5.77 -6.11 -16.69
CA TYR A 166 -5.14 -4.86 -17.13
C TYR A 166 -5.17 -3.75 -16.08
N ALA A 167 -5.39 -4.09 -14.83
CA ALA A 167 -5.39 -3.10 -13.75
C ALA A 167 -4.01 -2.43 -13.63
N ASP A 168 -3.95 -1.11 -13.83
CA ASP A 168 -2.73 -0.30 -13.66
C ASP A 168 -2.65 0.16 -12.21
N VAL A 169 -2.01 -0.67 -11.37
CA VAL A 169 -1.88 -0.42 -9.92
C VAL A 169 -0.46 0.02 -9.61
N LEU A 170 -0.35 1.20 -8.99
CA LEU A 170 0.92 1.81 -8.65
C LEU A 170 0.97 2.16 -7.17
N ALA A 171 2.19 2.18 -6.63
CA ALA A 171 2.48 2.80 -5.35
C ALA A 171 3.42 3.99 -5.54
N ALA A 172 3.38 4.96 -4.62
CA ALA A 172 4.34 6.06 -4.62
C ALA A 172 4.76 6.45 -3.20
N GLY A 173 5.98 6.96 -3.09
CA GLY A 173 6.51 7.42 -1.81
C GLY A 173 7.92 7.99 -1.87
N PHE A 174 8.46 8.26 -0.68
CA PHE A 174 9.81 8.76 -0.46
C PHE A 174 10.68 7.74 0.28
N GLY A 175 10.28 6.46 0.23
CA GLY A 175 10.98 5.36 0.87
C GLY A 175 12.32 5.03 0.20
N HIS A 176 13.00 4.02 0.74
CA HIS A 176 14.28 3.55 0.25
C HIS A 176 14.17 2.94 -1.14
N LYS A 177 15.16 3.19 -1.97
CA LYS A 177 15.25 2.72 -3.36
C LYS A 177 15.69 1.26 -3.49
N GLY A 178 15.74 0.54 -2.40
CA GLY A 178 16.10 -0.88 -2.34
C GLY A 178 16.24 -1.34 -0.91
N GLU A 179 16.12 -2.64 -0.70
CA GLU A 179 16.32 -3.24 0.59
C GLU A 179 17.76 -3.00 1.07
N GLY A 180 17.92 -2.41 2.27
CA GLY A 180 19.22 -2.05 2.82
C GLY A 180 19.93 -0.89 2.10
N ALA A 181 19.27 -0.21 1.16
CA ALA A 181 19.83 0.97 0.51
C ALA A 181 20.03 2.11 1.52
N GLN A 182 21.05 2.93 1.27
CA GLN A 182 21.30 4.14 2.08
C GLN A 182 20.22 5.17 1.77
N GLY A 183 19.71 5.82 2.83
CA GLY A 183 18.82 6.96 2.68
C GLY A 183 19.56 8.19 2.12
N GLU A 184 18.78 9.12 1.58
CA GLU A 184 19.25 10.37 1.00
C GLU A 184 19.16 11.51 2.02
N GLY A 185 20.12 12.43 1.96
CA GLY A 185 20.13 13.65 2.75
C GLY A 185 20.23 14.89 1.86
N GLY A 186 19.58 15.98 2.27
CA GLY A 186 19.58 17.23 1.54
C GLY A 186 19.34 18.44 2.45
N VAL A 187 19.39 19.63 1.85
CA VAL A 187 19.15 20.88 2.57
C VAL A 187 18.08 21.68 1.82
N THR A 188 17.05 22.11 2.55
CA THR A 188 16.02 22.99 2.00
C THR A 188 16.58 24.40 1.74
N ARG A 189 15.89 25.18 0.94
CA ARG A 189 16.26 26.59 0.68
C ARG A 189 16.30 27.44 1.96
N THR A 190 15.58 27.06 3.01
CA THR A 190 15.61 27.72 4.33
C THR A 190 16.70 27.18 5.26
N GLY A 191 17.56 26.27 4.76
CA GLY A 191 18.68 25.69 5.49
C GLY A 191 18.30 24.60 6.50
N ARG A 192 17.11 23.98 6.39
CA ARG A 192 16.76 22.77 7.18
C ARG A 192 17.40 21.56 6.53
N GLN A 193 17.92 20.65 7.34
CA GLN A 193 18.43 19.36 6.87
C GLN A 193 17.25 18.38 6.75
N VAL A 194 17.13 17.73 5.60
CA VAL A 194 16.10 16.71 5.32
C VAL A 194 16.77 15.37 5.11
N ALA A 195 16.21 14.32 5.70
CA ALA A 195 16.60 12.94 5.46
C ALA A 195 15.37 12.10 5.11
N ALA A 196 15.52 11.23 4.13
CA ALA A 196 14.48 10.31 3.63
C ALA A 196 15.14 9.08 2.99
N GLY A 197 14.37 8.07 2.63
CA GLY A 197 14.80 7.00 1.74
C GLY A 197 15.15 7.55 0.37
N SER A 198 14.24 8.34 -0.22
CA SER A 198 14.44 9.20 -1.38
C SER A 198 14.01 10.63 -1.10
N LEU A 199 14.75 11.62 -1.60
CA LEU A 199 14.34 13.02 -1.54
C LEU A 199 13.35 13.40 -2.64
N ILE A 200 13.31 12.65 -3.72
CA ILE A 200 12.40 12.83 -4.86
C ILE A 200 11.30 11.78 -4.75
N LEU A 201 10.04 12.19 -4.99
CA LEU A 201 8.90 11.28 -5.05
C LEU A 201 9.16 10.20 -6.09
N GLN A 202 8.94 8.96 -5.72
CA GLN A 202 9.12 7.79 -6.56
C GLN A 202 7.78 7.12 -6.79
N GLU A 203 7.62 6.47 -7.95
CA GLU A 203 6.47 5.62 -8.24
C GLU A 203 6.90 4.30 -8.87
N GLY A 204 6.12 3.25 -8.65
CA GLY A 204 6.35 1.95 -9.27
C GLY A 204 5.06 1.21 -9.54
N ASN A 205 5.05 0.41 -10.62
CA ASN A 205 3.94 -0.50 -10.90
C ASN A 205 4.04 -1.71 -9.96
N VAL A 206 2.99 -1.98 -9.22
CA VAL A 206 2.90 -3.06 -8.23
C VAL A 206 1.62 -3.86 -8.49
N PRO A 207 1.63 -4.78 -9.46
CA PRO A 207 0.44 -5.54 -9.83
C PRO A 207 -0.07 -6.35 -8.63
N PRO A 208 -1.40 -6.37 -8.40
CA PRO A 208 -2.01 -7.15 -7.33
C PRO A 208 -1.93 -8.64 -7.61
N LEU A 209 -1.76 -9.42 -6.55
CA LEU A 209 -1.76 -10.87 -6.61
C LEU A 209 -3.11 -11.42 -6.18
N GLN A 210 -3.51 -12.52 -6.84
CA GLN A 210 -4.71 -13.26 -6.42
C GLN A 210 -4.55 -13.73 -4.96
N PRO A 211 -5.59 -13.64 -4.12
CA PRO A 211 -5.50 -13.91 -2.69
C PRO A 211 -4.89 -15.27 -2.32
N PRO A 212 -5.21 -16.38 -2.97
CA PRO A 212 -4.59 -17.68 -2.66
C PRO A 212 -3.09 -17.72 -2.94
N VAL A 213 -2.64 -17.05 -4.01
CA VAL A 213 -1.22 -16.93 -4.37
C VAL A 213 -0.49 -16.11 -3.32
N CYS A 214 -1.06 -14.98 -2.94
CA CYS A 214 -0.55 -14.12 -1.88
C CYS A 214 -0.35 -14.90 -0.56
N ALA A 215 -1.41 -15.56 -0.07
CA ALA A 215 -1.36 -16.30 1.18
C ALA A 215 -0.24 -17.36 1.18
N GLN A 216 -0.09 -18.09 0.07
CA GLN A 216 0.96 -19.10 -0.08
C GLN A 216 2.35 -18.48 -0.03
N LEU A 217 2.61 -17.42 -0.81
CA LEU A 217 3.91 -16.76 -0.88
C LEU A 217 4.33 -16.17 0.48
N ILE A 218 3.41 -15.56 1.23
CA ILE A 218 3.70 -15.06 2.57
C ILE A 218 4.08 -16.21 3.52
N GLN A 219 3.36 -17.34 3.50
CA GLN A 219 3.69 -18.48 4.34
C GLN A 219 5.06 -19.08 3.97
N ASP A 220 5.34 -19.26 2.69
CA ASP A 220 6.62 -19.77 2.21
C ASP A 220 7.78 -18.82 2.58
N GLY A 221 7.57 -17.51 2.44
CA GLY A 221 8.53 -16.48 2.86
C GLY A 221 8.82 -16.49 4.36
N LEU A 222 7.80 -16.65 5.20
CA LEU A 222 7.96 -16.78 6.65
C LEU A 222 8.78 -18.03 7.02
N VAL A 223 8.55 -19.16 6.35
CA VAL A 223 9.32 -20.40 6.53
C VAL A 223 10.77 -20.19 6.08
N ALA A 224 10.98 -19.66 4.87
CA ALA A 224 12.30 -19.42 4.30
C ALA A 224 13.16 -18.45 5.16
N ALA A 225 12.52 -17.45 5.77
CA ALA A 225 13.16 -16.49 6.66
C ALA A 225 13.34 -17.03 8.10
N ASN A 226 12.90 -18.24 8.41
CA ASN A 226 12.86 -18.81 9.76
C ASN A 226 12.05 -17.98 10.78
N LEU A 227 10.99 -17.34 10.30
CA LEU A 227 10.10 -16.47 11.06
C LEU A 227 8.75 -17.10 11.40
N ALA A 228 8.44 -18.31 10.90
CA ALA A 228 7.14 -18.97 11.04
C ALA A 228 6.68 -19.07 12.52
N SER A 229 7.60 -19.29 13.48
CA SER A 229 7.26 -19.35 14.90
C SER A 229 6.93 -17.98 15.48
N ALA A 230 7.67 -16.93 15.08
CA ALA A 230 7.45 -15.56 15.55
C ALA A 230 6.14 -14.97 15.02
N PHE A 231 5.76 -15.37 13.80
CA PHE A 231 4.54 -14.93 13.09
C PHE A 231 3.45 -16.01 13.12
N ALA A 232 3.44 -16.88 14.13
CA ALA A 232 2.44 -17.93 14.26
C ALA A 232 1.01 -17.35 14.22
N GLY A 233 0.17 -17.92 13.32
CA GLY A 233 -1.21 -17.48 13.12
C GLY A 233 -1.35 -16.17 12.34
N VAL A 234 -0.29 -15.65 11.73
CA VAL A 234 -0.39 -14.57 10.72
C VAL A 234 -0.85 -15.17 9.42
N THR A 235 -1.93 -14.63 8.88
CA THR A 235 -2.48 -14.94 7.56
C THR A 235 -2.87 -13.62 6.90
N VAL A 236 -2.77 -13.55 5.58
CA VAL A 236 -3.32 -12.40 4.84
C VAL A 236 -4.82 -12.63 4.67
N ASP A 237 -5.60 -11.72 5.22
CA ASP A 237 -7.06 -11.71 5.10
C ASP A 237 -7.46 -10.89 3.86
N GLU A 238 -7.92 -11.56 2.82
CA GLU A 238 -8.33 -10.92 1.55
C GLU A 238 -9.46 -9.90 1.69
N ALA A 239 -10.28 -10.01 2.73
CA ALA A 239 -11.33 -9.04 2.99
C ALA A 239 -10.78 -7.67 3.41
N THR A 240 -9.62 -7.66 4.08
CA THR A 240 -9.05 -6.45 4.71
C THR A 240 -7.65 -6.09 4.21
N GLN A 241 -7.01 -6.96 3.43
CA GLN A 241 -5.65 -6.78 2.94
C GLN A 241 -5.54 -7.08 1.44
N ILE A 242 -4.58 -6.45 0.79
CA ILE A 242 -4.19 -6.66 -0.62
C ILE A 242 -2.72 -7.02 -0.63
N CYS A 243 -2.33 -8.03 -1.43
CA CYS A 243 -0.93 -8.22 -1.79
C CYS A 243 -0.67 -7.63 -3.18
N ALA A 244 0.44 -6.92 -3.32
CA ALA A 244 0.87 -6.41 -4.61
C ALA A 244 2.40 -6.33 -4.70
N GLY A 245 2.93 -6.42 -5.92
CA GLY A 245 4.35 -6.41 -6.22
C GLY A 245 5.01 -7.77 -5.93
N ILE A 246 5.62 -8.36 -6.93
CA ILE A 246 6.50 -9.54 -6.81
C ILE A 246 7.72 -9.28 -7.64
N GLY A 247 8.87 -9.21 -6.99
CA GLY A 247 10.16 -9.00 -7.69
C GLY A 247 10.13 -7.76 -8.60
N GLY A 248 11.18 -7.01 -8.68
CA GLY A 248 11.19 -5.79 -9.46
C GLY A 248 10.67 -4.60 -8.66
N SER A 249 9.50 -4.02 -9.00
CA SER A 249 8.97 -2.83 -8.33
C SER A 249 8.19 -3.16 -7.07
N ASP A 250 8.49 -2.48 -5.95
CA ASP A 250 7.84 -2.69 -4.66
C ASP A 250 7.99 -1.45 -3.76
N SER A 251 7.10 -1.30 -2.79
CA SER A 251 7.26 -0.36 -1.69
C SER A 251 8.36 -0.81 -0.71
N CYS A 252 9.02 0.13 -0.05
CA CYS A 252 10.12 -0.16 0.87
C CYS A 252 10.02 0.70 2.13
N GLN A 253 11.01 0.59 3.03
CA GLN A 253 11.05 1.38 4.27
C GLN A 253 10.93 2.88 3.97
N GLY A 254 9.97 3.54 4.61
CA GLY A 254 9.59 4.93 4.39
C GLY A 254 8.40 5.13 3.47
N ASP A 255 8.01 4.13 2.64
CA ASP A 255 6.76 4.19 1.87
C ASP A 255 5.53 3.82 2.71
N SER A 256 5.73 3.25 3.89
CA SER A 256 4.68 2.89 4.87
C SER A 256 3.63 3.99 5.02
N GLY A 257 2.35 3.63 5.00
CA GLY A 257 1.24 4.58 5.08
C GLY A 257 0.94 5.30 3.78
N GLY A 258 1.80 5.20 2.77
CA GLY A 258 1.61 5.76 1.44
C GLY A 258 0.52 5.04 0.63
N PRO A 259 0.10 5.63 -0.50
CA PRO A 259 -0.99 5.13 -1.30
C PRO A 259 -0.60 3.99 -2.23
N LEU A 260 -1.47 2.97 -2.31
CA LEU A 260 -1.61 2.07 -3.44
C LEU A 260 -2.80 2.54 -4.26
N VAL A 261 -2.58 2.84 -5.53
CA VAL A 261 -3.54 3.54 -6.39
C VAL A 261 -3.83 2.72 -7.64
N LEU A 262 -5.10 2.59 -7.99
CA LEU A 262 -5.53 2.16 -9.31
C LEU A 262 -5.70 3.40 -10.20
N ARG A 263 -5.01 3.44 -11.35
CA ARG A 263 -5.24 4.46 -12.39
C ARG A 263 -6.42 4.07 -13.24
N ARG A 264 -7.41 4.97 -13.32
CA ARG A 264 -8.61 4.84 -14.13
C ARG A 264 -8.67 5.97 -15.15
N ALA A 265 -9.51 5.83 -16.16
CA ALA A 265 -9.71 6.86 -17.17
C ALA A 265 -10.29 8.17 -16.60
N ASP A 266 -11.04 8.09 -15.49
CA ASP A 266 -11.65 9.20 -14.76
C ASP A 266 -10.77 9.76 -13.63
N GLY A 267 -9.59 9.21 -13.43
CA GLY A 267 -8.61 9.63 -12.43
C GLY A 267 -8.14 8.51 -11.49
N PRO A 268 -7.14 8.79 -10.66
CA PRO A 268 -6.62 7.83 -9.70
C PRO A 268 -7.57 7.60 -8.53
N VAL A 269 -7.65 6.36 -8.04
CA VAL A 269 -8.41 5.99 -6.84
C VAL A 269 -7.49 5.18 -5.92
N GLN A 270 -7.39 5.57 -4.66
CA GLN A 270 -6.60 4.81 -3.69
C GLN A 270 -7.37 3.57 -3.23
N VAL A 271 -6.75 2.42 -3.43
CA VAL A 271 -7.30 1.10 -3.12
C VAL A 271 -6.64 0.45 -1.91
N GLY A 272 -5.40 0.89 -1.58
CA GLY A 272 -4.64 0.35 -0.47
C GLY A 272 -3.77 1.37 0.25
N VAL A 273 -3.29 0.99 1.43
CA VAL A 273 -2.30 1.73 2.23
C VAL A 273 -1.12 0.81 2.49
N VAL A 274 0.10 1.25 2.17
CA VAL A 274 1.33 0.47 2.41
C VAL A 274 1.43 0.10 3.88
N SER A 275 1.52 -1.21 4.18
CA SER A 275 1.48 -1.72 5.55
C SER A 275 2.74 -2.48 5.92
N TRP A 276 2.97 -3.68 5.39
CA TRP A 276 4.11 -4.51 5.77
C TRP A 276 4.58 -5.42 4.64
N GLY A 277 5.72 -6.09 4.83
CA GLY A 277 6.27 -7.06 3.89
C GLY A 277 7.50 -7.77 4.45
N LEU A 278 7.92 -8.85 3.80
CA LEU A 278 9.12 -9.62 4.16
C LEU A 278 10.31 -9.17 3.31
N GLY A 279 10.83 -7.97 3.58
CA GLY A 279 11.83 -7.29 2.76
C GLY A 279 11.19 -6.37 1.73
N CYS A 280 11.93 -6.00 0.68
CA CYS A 280 11.44 -5.15 -0.40
C CYS A 280 11.86 -5.74 -1.75
N ALA A 281 10.90 -5.88 -2.68
CA ALA A 281 11.10 -6.39 -4.04
C ALA A 281 11.79 -7.75 -4.15
N ARG A 282 11.66 -8.57 -3.15
CA ARG A 282 12.09 -9.96 -3.23
C ARG A 282 11.15 -10.73 -4.15
N ALA A 283 11.72 -11.62 -4.99
CA ALA A 283 10.97 -12.30 -6.05
C ALA A 283 9.73 -13.10 -5.56
N GLU A 284 9.75 -13.54 -4.31
CA GLU A 284 8.72 -14.43 -3.74
C GLU A 284 8.00 -13.82 -2.53
N ASN A 285 8.29 -12.55 -2.18
CA ASN A 285 7.69 -11.89 -1.03
C ASN A 285 6.97 -10.61 -1.50
N PRO A 286 5.64 -10.67 -1.67
CA PRO A 286 4.87 -9.48 -2.02
C PRO A 286 4.76 -8.49 -0.86
N GLY A 287 4.57 -7.21 -1.19
CA GLY A 287 4.10 -6.21 -0.24
C GLY A 287 2.65 -6.46 0.16
N VAL A 288 2.30 -6.16 1.41
CA VAL A 288 0.94 -6.24 1.94
C VAL A 288 0.45 -4.85 2.28
N TYR A 289 -0.77 -4.56 1.81
CA TYR A 289 -1.43 -3.26 1.91
C TYR A 289 -2.76 -3.42 2.65
N ALA A 290 -3.13 -2.47 3.50
CA ALA A 290 -4.48 -2.44 4.05
C ALA A 290 -5.48 -2.03 2.96
N ARG A 291 -6.55 -2.84 2.75
CA ARG A 291 -7.59 -2.61 1.72
C ARG A 291 -8.49 -1.46 2.12
N VAL A 292 -8.46 -0.33 1.42
CA VAL A 292 -9.17 0.90 1.79
C VAL A 292 -10.69 0.69 1.88
N SER A 293 -11.28 0.00 0.92
CA SER A 293 -12.75 -0.24 0.89
C SER A 293 -13.27 -0.99 2.11
N ALA A 294 -12.47 -1.88 2.69
CA ALA A 294 -12.83 -2.59 3.92
C ALA A 294 -13.02 -1.65 5.13
N TYR A 295 -12.40 -0.50 5.10
CA TYR A 295 -12.41 0.48 6.19
C TYR A 295 -13.19 1.75 5.86
N ALA A 296 -13.89 1.80 4.71
CA ALA A 296 -14.65 2.97 4.27
C ALA A 296 -15.64 3.46 5.33
N GLY A 297 -16.37 2.55 5.97
CA GLY A 297 -17.30 2.89 7.05
C GLY A 297 -16.62 3.51 8.27
N TRP A 298 -15.46 3.00 8.68
CA TRP A 298 -14.70 3.58 9.78
C TRP A 298 -14.12 4.94 9.40
N ILE A 299 -13.54 5.09 8.22
CA ILE A 299 -13.02 6.36 7.71
C ILE A 299 -14.15 7.41 7.71
N ALA A 300 -15.32 7.07 7.15
CA ALA A 300 -16.49 7.93 7.12
C ALA A 300 -16.93 8.35 8.52
N SER A 301 -17.02 7.42 9.47
CA SER A 301 -17.45 7.69 10.85
C SER A 301 -16.53 8.66 11.59
N VAL A 302 -15.24 8.69 11.27
CA VAL A 302 -14.24 9.58 11.90
C VAL A 302 -14.16 10.93 11.22
N THR A 303 -14.24 10.95 9.88
CA THR A 303 -13.97 12.13 9.05
C THR A 303 -15.23 12.90 8.68
N GLY A 304 -16.39 12.24 8.69
CA GLY A 304 -17.65 12.78 8.17
C GLY A 304 -17.77 12.73 6.64
N LEU A 305 -16.89 11.97 5.97
CA LEU A 305 -17.02 11.72 4.52
C LEU A 305 -18.16 10.74 4.26
N ASP A 306 -18.82 10.88 3.10
CA ASP A 306 -19.89 9.97 2.70
C ASP A 306 -19.33 8.65 2.17
N VAL A 307 -19.93 7.54 2.59
CA VAL A 307 -19.66 6.21 2.00
C VAL A 307 -20.37 6.14 0.66
N ALA A 308 -19.68 5.62 -0.37
CA ALA A 308 -20.31 5.34 -1.63
C ALA A 308 -21.47 4.38 -1.43
N GLN A 309 -22.66 4.76 -1.92
CA GLN A 309 -23.78 3.83 -1.96
C GLN A 309 -23.46 2.73 -2.96
N ALA A 310 -23.63 1.48 -2.55
CA ALA A 310 -23.59 0.38 -3.52
C ALA A 310 -24.61 0.68 -4.62
N PRO A 311 -24.29 0.48 -5.91
CA PRO A 311 -25.28 0.60 -6.96
C PRO A 311 -26.47 -0.29 -6.58
N GLU A 312 -27.68 0.26 -6.67
CA GLU A 312 -28.88 -0.57 -6.51
C GLU A 312 -28.75 -1.78 -7.45
N PRO A 313 -28.97 -2.99 -6.98
CA PRO A 313 -28.91 -4.16 -7.84
C PRO A 313 -29.87 -3.91 -9.00
N GLU A 314 -29.36 -4.01 -10.22
CA GLU A 314 -30.22 -3.94 -11.41
C GLU A 314 -31.37 -4.91 -11.19
N PRO A 315 -32.63 -4.49 -11.41
CA PRO A 315 -33.77 -5.40 -11.28
C PRO A 315 -33.49 -6.64 -12.14
N ALA A 316 -33.57 -7.80 -11.52
CA ALA A 316 -33.39 -9.04 -12.23
C ALA A 316 -34.22 -9.00 -13.52
N PRO A 317 -33.68 -9.39 -14.69
CA PRO A 317 -34.44 -9.38 -15.91
C PRO A 317 -35.74 -10.15 -15.67
N GLU A 318 -36.86 -9.48 -15.90
CA GLU A 318 -38.17 -10.14 -15.83
C GLU A 318 -38.15 -11.35 -16.77
N VAL A 319 -38.16 -12.55 -16.22
CA VAL A 319 -38.31 -13.75 -17.00
C VAL A 319 -39.74 -13.72 -17.56
N PRO A 320 -39.96 -13.67 -18.89
CA PRO A 320 -41.30 -13.67 -19.43
C PRO A 320 -42.07 -14.90 -18.91
N GLU A 321 -43.27 -14.69 -18.39
CA GLU A 321 -44.12 -15.76 -17.87
C GLU A 321 -44.41 -16.85 -18.92
N ASP A 322 -44.18 -16.56 -20.20
CA ASP A 322 -44.45 -17.49 -21.32
C ASP A 322 -43.37 -18.56 -21.52
N ALA A 323 -42.29 -18.58 -20.72
CA ALA A 323 -41.19 -19.57 -20.84
C ALA A 323 -41.38 -20.85 -20.01
N VAL A 324 -42.50 -20.99 -19.30
CA VAL A 324 -42.73 -22.12 -18.39
C VAL A 324 -43.56 -23.24 -19.04
N GLU A 325 -43.97 -23.13 -20.32
CA GLU A 325 -44.75 -24.17 -20.99
C GLU A 325 -43.90 -24.96 -21.99
N SER A 326 -43.55 -26.15 -21.59
CA SER A 326 -43.17 -27.36 -22.34
C SER A 326 -41.78 -27.94 -22.10
N ALA A 327 -41.62 -28.62 -20.96
CA ALA A 327 -40.71 -29.75 -20.90
C ALA A 327 -41.54 -31.04 -20.83
N PRO A 328 -41.41 -32.00 -21.76
CA PRO A 328 -42.12 -33.29 -21.66
C PRO A 328 -41.52 -34.08 -20.48
N ALA A 329 -42.42 -34.69 -19.68
CA ALA A 329 -42.07 -35.54 -18.60
C ALA A 329 -41.24 -36.74 -19.09
N ALA A 330 -40.04 -36.89 -18.54
CA ALA A 330 -39.23 -38.10 -18.75
C ALA A 330 -39.84 -39.25 -17.97
N GLU A 331 -40.12 -40.34 -18.67
CA GLU A 331 -40.54 -41.64 -18.07
C GLU A 331 -39.38 -42.21 -17.23
N PRO A 332 -39.66 -42.85 -16.09
CA PRO A 332 -38.63 -43.47 -15.26
C PRO A 332 -38.13 -44.78 -15.91
N GLU A 333 -36.84 -44.81 -16.23
CA GLU A 333 -36.15 -46.06 -16.60
C GLU A 333 -36.06 -47.01 -15.40
N ALA A 334 -36.39 -48.27 -15.63
CA ALA A 334 -36.34 -49.36 -14.66
C ALA A 334 -34.86 -49.74 -14.32
N PRO A 335 -34.56 -50.18 -13.09
CA PRO A 335 -33.21 -50.53 -12.69
C PRO A 335 -32.75 -51.85 -13.34
N ALA A 336 -31.56 -51.82 -13.95
CA ALA A 336 -30.88 -53.01 -14.44
C ALA A 336 -30.39 -53.89 -13.26
N GLU A 337 -30.70 -55.15 -13.30
CA GLU A 337 -30.29 -56.17 -12.32
C GLU A 337 -28.77 -56.39 -12.36
N GLY A 338 -28.20 -56.51 -11.19
CA GLY A 338 -26.76 -56.65 -11.00
C GLY A 338 -26.28 -58.06 -11.25
N GLU A 339 -25.09 -58.13 -11.84
CA GLU A 339 -24.31 -59.39 -11.94
C GLU A 339 -23.25 -59.40 -10.82
N ALA A 340 -23.37 -60.45 -9.98
CA ALA A 340 -22.46 -60.68 -8.85
C ALA A 340 -21.15 -61.29 -9.32
N ALA A 341 -20.02 -60.65 -9.00
CA ALA A 341 -18.70 -61.26 -9.11
C ALA A 341 -18.21 -61.76 -7.75
N ALA A 342 -17.74 -63.01 -7.72
CA ALA A 342 -17.23 -63.73 -6.57
C ALA A 342 -15.84 -63.25 -6.10
N PRO A 343 -15.44 -63.53 -4.84
CA PRO A 343 -14.17 -63.10 -4.29
C PRO A 343 -13.02 -64.07 -4.62
N GLU A 344 -11.89 -63.52 -5.03
CA GLU A 344 -10.60 -64.24 -5.03
C GLU A 344 -9.88 -64.07 -3.69
N GLN A 345 -9.36 -65.17 -3.16
CA GLN A 345 -8.52 -65.26 -1.97
C GLN A 345 -7.03 -65.18 -2.35
N PRO A 346 -6.14 -64.90 -1.39
CA PRO A 346 -4.76 -64.52 -1.62
C PRO A 346 -3.78 -65.72 -1.64
N ASP A 347 -2.64 -65.50 -2.30
CA ASP A 347 -1.38 -66.14 -2.02
C ASP A 347 -0.30 -65.06 -1.77
#